data_0c2284ff0ff9021d2c6ef61d1fd55957
#
_entry.id   0c2284ff0ff9021d2c6ef61d1fd55957
#
_cell.length_a   1.000
_cell.length_b   1.000
_cell.length_c   1.000
_cell.angle_alpha   90.00
_cell.angle_beta   90.00
_cell.angle_gamma   90.00
#
_symmetry.space_group_name_H-M   'P 1'
#
loop_
_entity.id
_entity.type
_entity.pdbx_description
1 polymer ?
#
loop_
_entity_poly.entity_id
_entity_poly.type
_entity_poly.pdbx_seq_one_letter_code
_entity_poly.pdbx_strand_id
1 'polypeptide(L)'
;MKGALLLTGLALALLLLAGRLAPAPAPDAARWAMRPAVVVDGVSYASTGQRHGGIQADAVPDGAVTASVESWEWPAKDGESNFGAGYDYLRGEPGKLYVNFDGNWIVFEKWEEAESRAGG
;
A
#
# COMPACT_ATOMS: atom_id res chain seq x y z
N MET A 1 -42.10 -28.52 -8.21
CA MET A 1 -42.22 -27.33 -7.39
C MET A 1 -41.18 -27.25 -6.33
N LYS A 2 -41.15 -28.23 -5.48
CA LYS A 2 -40.14 -28.20 -4.42
C LYS A 2 -38.73 -28.17 -4.97
N GLY A 3 -38.49 -28.90 -6.00
CA GLY A 3 -37.17 -28.92 -6.58
C GLY A 3 -36.73 -27.58 -7.13
N ALA A 4 -37.65 -26.85 -7.70
CA ALA A 4 -37.31 -25.53 -8.24
C ALA A 4 -36.92 -24.58 -7.14
N LEU A 5 -37.60 -24.63 -6.02
CA LEU A 5 -37.29 -23.78 -4.89
C LEU A 5 -35.90 -24.09 -4.34
N LEU A 6 -35.62 -25.39 -4.23
CA LEU A 6 -34.31 -25.79 -3.73
C LEU A 6 -33.19 -25.34 -4.64
N LEU A 7 -33.39 -25.45 -5.93
CA LEU A 7 -32.41 -25.03 -6.90
C LEU A 7 -32.14 -23.54 -6.81
N THR A 8 -33.18 -22.80 -6.63
CA THR A 8 -33.02 -21.35 -6.52
C THR A 8 -32.19 -20.98 -5.30
N GLY A 9 -32.47 -21.61 -4.17
CA GLY A 9 -31.70 -21.33 -2.97
C GLY A 9 -30.24 -21.72 -3.12
N LEU A 10 -30.00 -22.83 -3.76
CA LEU A 10 -28.63 -23.26 -3.97
C LEU A 10 -27.86 -22.29 -4.84
N ALA A 11 -28.49 -21.82 -5.90
CA ALA A 11 -27.86 -20.87 -6.80
C ALA A 11 -27.48 -19.61 -6.07
N LEU A 12 -28.33 -19.13 -5.20
CA LEU A 12 -28.05 -17.94 -4.40
C LEU A 12 -26.87 -18.15 -3.49
N ALA A 13 -26.79 -19.28 -2.86
CA ALA A 13 -25.67 -19.58 -1.97
C ALA A 13 -24.36 -19.59 -2.73
N LEU A 14 -24.36 -20.14 -3.93
CA LEU A 14 -23.16 -20.17 -4.74
C LEU A 14 -22.72 -18.79 -5.15
N LEU A 15 -23.65 -17.95 -5.49
CA LEU A 15 -23.31 -16.58 -5.86
C LEU A 15 -22.70 -15.81 -4.71
N LEU A 16 -23.22 -15.98 -3.53
CA LEU A 16 -22.67 -15.33 -2.36
C LEU A 16 -21.24 -15.83 -2.10
N LEU A 17 -21.03 -17.09 -2.24
CA LEU A 17 -19.73 -17.67 -2.02
C LEU A 17 -18.72 -17.14 -3.03
N ALA A 18 -19.10 -17.09 -4.27
CA ALA A 18 -18.22 -16.56 -5.31
C ALA A 18 -17.89 -15.10 -5.07
N GLY A 19 -18.84 -14.34 -4.59
CA GLY A 19 -18.60 -12.94 -4.27
C GLY A 19 -17.58 -12.76 -3.17
N ARG A 20 -17.57 -13.65 -2.22
CA ARG A 20 -16.59 -13.55 -1.15
C ARG A 20 -15.21 -14.01 -1.56
N LEU A 21 -15.15 -14.94 -2.43
CA LEU A 21 -13.89 -15.42 -2.93
C LEU A 21 -13.27 -14.48 -3.95
N ALA A 22 -14.09 -13.66 -4.52
CA ALA A 22 -13.60 -12.68 -5.44
C ALA A 22 -12.69 -11.78 -4.65
N PRO A 23 -11.42 -11.86 -4.92
CA PRO A 23 -10.47 -11.15 -4.14
C PRO A 23 -10.72 -9.73 -4.25
N ALA A 24 -11.33 -9.29 -3.29
CA ALA A 24 -11.29 -7.97 -3.22
C ALA A 24 -11.46 -7.36 -4.55
N PRO A 25 -12.52 -7.09 -4.96
CA PRO A 25 -12.67 -6.38 -6.16
C PRO A 25 -11.69 -5.29 -6.06
N ALA A 26 -10.63 -5.59 -6.57
CA ALA A 26 -9.54 -4.73 -6.59
C ALA A 26 -9.92 -3.28 -6.84
N PRO A 27 -10.88 -2.97 -7.73
CA PRO A 27 -11.23 -1.56 -7.94
C PRO A 27 -11.75 -0.86 -6.71
N ASP A 28 -12.58 -1.53 -5.93
CA ASP A 28 -13.11 -0.90 -4.73
C ASP A 28 -12.07 -0.81 -3.63
N ALA A 29 -11.27 -1.83 -3.49
CA ALA A 29 -10.20 -1.81 -2.53
C ALA A 29 -9.20 -0.72 -2.88
N ALA A 30 -8.87 -0.57 -4.14
CA ALA A 30 -7.94 0.47 -4.58
C ALA A 30 -8.50 1.86 -4.33
N ARG A 31 -9.78 2.02 -4.47
CA ARG A 31 -10.41 3.31 -4.25
C ARG A 31 -10.39 3.71 -2.79
N TRP A 32 -10.53 2.76 -1.91
CA TRP A 32 -10.55 3.03 -0.48
C TRP A 32 -9.17 2.97 0.16
N ALA A 33 -8.21 2.40 -0.54
CA ALA A 33 -6.87 2.33 -0.03
C ALA A 33 -6.27 3.73 0.01
N MET A 34 -5.56 4.00 1.07
CA MET A 34 -4.85 5.26 1.16
C MET A 34 -3.59 5.18 0.31
N ARG A 35 -3.05 6.35 -0.03
CA ARG A 35 -1.76 6.40 -0.69
C ARG A 35 -0.74 5.64 0.15
N PRO A 36 0.15 4.86 -0.47
CA PRO A 36 1.20 4.19 0.29
C PRO A 36 1.99 5.17 1.14
N ALA A 37 2.13 4.85 2.41
CA ALA A 37 2.78 5.72 3.36
C ALA A 37 3.57 4.91 4.37
N VAL A 38 4.62 5.52 4.91
CA VAL A 38 5.49 4.90 5.90
C VAL A 38 5.99 5.96 6.86
N VAL A 39 6.24 5.57 8.11
CA VAL A 39 6.82 6.46 9.10
C VAL A 39 8.27 6.04 9.32
N VAL A 40 9.18 6.97 9.14
CA VAL A 40 10.60 6.74 9.36
C VAL A 40 11.14 7.89 10.20
N ASP A 41 11.76 7.55 11.32
CA ASP A 41 12.31 8.54 12.28
C ASP A 41 11.23 9.53 12.72
N GLY A 42 10.02 9.04 12.92
CA GLY A 42 8.92 9.88 13.37
C GLY A 42 8.32 10.77 12.31
N VAL A 43 8.76 10.66 11.06
CA VAL A 43 8.26 11.48 9.96
C VAL A 43 7.44 10.62 9.02
N SER A 44 6.26 11.11 8.66
CA SER A 44 5.38 10.41 7.70
C SER A 44 5.77 10.79 6.29
N TYR A 45 5.95 9.77 5.46
CA TYR A 45 6.25 9.93 4.03
C TYR A 45 5.17 9.24 3.22
N ALA A 46 4.80 9.83 2.10
CA ALA A 46 3.81 9.24 1.21
C ALA A 46 4.40 9.08 -0.19
N SER A 47 3.96 8.04 -0.88
CA SER A 47 4.44 7.72 -2.22
C SER A 47 4.05 8.78 -3.22
N THR A 48 4.97 9.12 -4.10
CA THR A 48 4.68 9.97 -5.26
C THR A 48 4.32 9.12 -6.47
N GLY A 49 4.55 7.82 -6.40
CA GLY A 49 4.37 6.93 -7.53
C GLY A 49 5.50 7.00 -8.54
N GLN A 50 6.46 7.89 -8.35
CA GLN A 50 7.56 8.05 -9.30
C GLN A 50 8.72 7.15 -8.95
N ARG A 51 9.32 6.62 -9.97
CA ARG A 51 10.50 5.79 -9.83
C ARG A 51 11.74 6.65 -9.81
N HIS A 52 12.66 6.32 -8.92
CA HIS A 52 13.94 7.00 -8.86
C HIS A 52 14.98 6.08 -9.48
N GLY A 53 15.57 6.51 -10.57
CA GLY A 53 16.63 5.75 -11.23
C GLY A 53 17.98 6.05 -10.62
N GLY A 54 18.98 5.28 -11.01
CA GLY A 54 20.35 5.57 -10.62
C GLY A 54 20.81 4.96 -9.31
N ILE A 55 19.93 4.28 -8.59
CA ILE A 55 20.34 3.57 -7.38
C ILE A 55 20.91 2.22 -7.81
N GLN A 56 22.11 1.92 -7.36
CA GLN A 56 22.77 0.68 -7.74
C GLN A 56 22.15 -0.51 -7.02
N ALA A 57 22.20 -1.66 -7.69
CA ALA A 57 21.57 -2.87 -7.15
C ALA A 57 22.19 -3.30 -5.82
N ASP A 58 23.45 -2.97 -5.61
CA ASP A 58 24.17 -3.33 -4.39
C ASP A 58 24.15 -2.22 -3.33
N ALA A 59 23.33 -1.20 -3.51
CA ALA A 59 23.22 -0.14 -2.54
C ALA A 59 22.77 -0.72 -1.20
N VAL A 60 23.43 -0.27 -0.14
CA VAL A 60 23.10 -0.74 1.22
C VAL A 60 21.93 0.09 1.75
N PRO A 61 20.81 -0.54 2.08
CA PRO A 61 19.67 0.22 2.61
C PRO A 61 20.00 0.89 3.93
N ASP A 62 19.34 2.00 4.18
CA ASP A 62 19.43 2.67 5.46
C ASP A 62 18.59 1.99 6.52
N GLY A 63 17.57 1.27 6.09
CA GLY A 63 16.72 0.53 6.99
C GLY A 63 15.64 -0.21 6.23
N ALA A 64 14.72 -0.79 6.96
CA ALA A 64 13.59 -1.52 6.37
C ALA A 64 12.31 -1.24 7.14
N VAL A 65 11.20 -1.37 6.44
CA VAL A 65 9.88 -1.27 7.07
C VAL A 65 9.69 -2.50 7.96
N THR A 66 9.38 -2.29 9.21
CA THR A 66 9.34 -3.37 10.20
C THR A 66 7.94 -3.85 10.56
N ALA A 67 6.92 -3.05 10.28
CA ALA A 67 5.55 -3.40 10.61
C ALA A 67 4.60 -2.78 9.61
N SER A 68 3.37 -3.25 9.58
CA SER A 68 2.39 -2.65 8.69
C SER A 68 1.01 -2.60 9.32
N VAL A 69 0.24 -1.62 8.88
CA VAL A 69 -1.19 -1.53 9.17
C VAL A 69 -1.95 -1.85 7.87
N GLU A 70 -3.26 -1.79 7.92
CA GLU A 70 -4.06 -2.06 6.74
C GLU A 70 -3.90 -0.96 5.69
N SER A 71 -4.19 -1.28 4.45
CA SER A 71 -3.99 -0.33 3.35
C SER A 71 -4.87 0.91 3.45
N TRP A 72 -5.92 0.85 4.24
CA TRP A 72 -6.82 1.98 4.46
C TRP A 72 -6.54 2.71 5.76
N GLU A 73 -5.48 2.34 6.46
CA GLU A 73 -5.09 2.98 7.70
C GLU A 73 -3.85 3.82 7.50
N TRP A 74 -3.75 4.85 8.29
CA TRP A 74 -2.58 5.71 8.26
C TRP A 74 -1.55 5.18 9.26
N PRO A 75 -0.33 4.88 8.83
CA PRO A 75 0.68 4.42 9.77
C PRO A 75 1.03 5.53 10.76
N ALA A 76 1.27 5.16 12.00
CA ALA A 76 1.52 6.13 13.05
C ALA A 76 2.83 5.91 13.77
N LYS A 77 3.26 4.64 13.85
CA LYS A 77 4.46 4.31 14.61
C LYS A 77 5.66 4.23 13.69
N ASP A 78 6.82 4.56 14.25
CA ASP A 78 8.06 4.51 13.48
C ASP A 78 8.29 3.11 12.91
N GLY A 79 8.66 3.03 11.65
CA GLY A 79 8.87 1.78 10.95
C GLY A 79 7.62 1.13 10.41
N GLU A 80 6.47 1.75 10.58
CA GLU A 80 5.18 1.20 10.18
C GLU A 80 4.74 1.75 8.83
N SER A 81 4.18 0.89 7.98
CA SER A 81 3.64 1.31 6.70
C SER A 81 2.21 0.80 6.54
N ASN A 82 1.53 1.25 5.49
CA ASN A 82 0.23 0.70 5.10
C ASN A 82 0.32 -0.13 3.84
N PHE A 83 1.52 -0.57 3.46
CA PHE A 83 1.72 -1.38 2.25
C PHE A 83 2.52 -2.67 2.52
N GLY A 84 2.76 -3.01 3.77
CA GLY A 84 3.47 -4.23 4.13
C GLY A 84 4.79 -3.94 4.80
N ALA A 85 5.43 -4.99 5.30
CA ALA A 85 6.71 -4.90 5.98
C ALA A 85 7.79 -5.58 5.16
N GLY A 86 9.03 -5.32 5.51
CA GLY A 86 10.18 -5.96 4.86
C GLY A 86 10.76 -5.19 3.70
N TYR A 87 10.18 -4.06 3.35
CA TYR A 87 10.71 -3.26 2.25
C TYR A 87 11.88 -2.40 2.72
N ASP A 88 12.96 -2.44 1.96
CA ASP A 88 14.13 -1.63 2.25
C ASP A 88 13.90 -0.19 1.85
N TYR A 89 14.56 0.73 2.55
CA TYR A 89 14.49 2.13 2.16
C TYR A 89 15.86 2.79 2.22
N LEU A 90 15.99 3.87 1.48
CA LEU A 90 17.15 4.75 1.49
C LEU A 90 16.66 6.16 1.75
N ARG A 91 17.38 6.88 2.57
CA ARG A 91 17.08 8.30 2.77
C ARG A 91 17.62 9.08 1.60
N GLY A 92 16.78 9.94 1.05
CA GLY A 92 17.19 10.80 -0.06
C GLY A 92 17.54 12.18 0.44
N GLU A 93 17.31 13.17 -0.41
CA GLU A 93 17.41 14.55 0.01
C GLU A 93 16.45 14.81 1.15
N PRO A 94 16.65 15.89 1.91
CA PRO A 94 15.75 16.21 2.99
C PRO A 94 14.29 16.22 2.51
N GLY A 95 13.45 15.49 3.22
CA GLY A 95 12.05 15.36 2.85
C GLY A 95 11.73 14.26 1.88
N LYS A 96 12.74 13.47 1.47
CA LYS A 96 12.52 12.37 0.52
C LYS A 96 13.06 11.05 1.05
N LEU A 97 12.35 9.99 0.67
CA LEU A 97 12.72 8.64 1.04
C LEU A 97 12.51 7.77 -0.19
N TYR A 98 13.38 6.81 -0.41
CA TYR A 98 13.22 5.88 -1.52
C TYR A 98 12.94 4.50 -0.96
N VAL A 99 11.84 3.90 -1.39
CA VAL A 99 11.43 2.58 -0.92
C VAL A 99 11.55 1.59 -2.07
N ASN A 100 12.13 0.44 -1.78
CA ASN A 100 12.40 -0.58 -2.78
C ASN A 100 11.23 -1.54 -2.92
N PHE A 101 10.58 -1.53 -4.07
CA PHE A 101 9.54 -2.49 -4.42
C PHE A 101 10.08 -3.39 -5.53
N ASP A 102 10.66 -4.52 -5.12
CA ASP A 102 11.21 -5.51 -6.06
C ASP A 102 12.19 -4.91 -7.05
N GLY A 103 13.11 -4.10 -6.55
CA GLY A 103 14.12 -3.48 -7.39
C GLY A 103 13.73 -2.14 -7.95
N ASN A 104 12.49 -1.73 -7.75
CA ASN A 104 12.03 -0.43 -8.19
C ASN A 104 12.00 0.51 -6.98
N TRP A 105 12.86 1.50 -7.00
CA TRP A 105 12.93 2.48 -5.93
C TRP A 105 11.93 3.58 -6.20
N ILE A 106 10.92 3.67 -5.33
CA ILE A 106 9.84 4.63 -5.48
C ILE A 106 10.09 5.81 -4.57
N VAL A 107 9.88 7.00 -5.08
CA VAL A 107 10.09 8.24 -4.33
C VAL A 107 8.91 8.48 -3.39
N PHE A 108 9.21 8.63 -2.12
CA PHE A 108 8.25 9.05 -1.10
C PHE A 108 8.66 10.44 -0.63
N GLU A 109 7.70 11.27 -0.32
CA GLU A 109 7.94 12.62 0.18
C GLU A 109 7.25 12.82 1.52
N LYS A 110 7.76 13.74 2.33
CA LYS A 110 7.09 14.09 3.56
C LYS A 110 5.62 14.36 3.28
N TRP A 111 4.77 13.88 4.18
CA TRP A 111 3.34 13.99 3.97
C TRP A 111 2.88 15.41 3.67
N GLU A 112 3.41 16.37 4.40
CA GLU A 112 3.03 17.76 4.22
C GLU A 112 3.32 18.25 2.80
N GLU A 113 4.49 17.88 2.28
CA GLU A 113 4.88 18.27 0.92
C GLU A 113 4.04 17.54 -0.12
N ALA A 114 3.80 16.25 0.10
CA ALA A 114 2.99 15.47 -0.80
C ALA A 114 1.55 15.97 -0.84
N GLU A 115 1.00 16.31 0.31
CA GLU A 115 -0.35 16.84 0.40
C GLU A 115 -0.46 18.19 -0.30
N SER A 116 0.51 19.05 -0.07
CA SER A 116 0.52 20.35 -0.72
C SER A 116 0.56 20.23 -2.23
N ARG A 117 1.37 19.32 -2.73
CA ARG A 117 1.48 19.07 -4.16
C ARG A 117 0.18 18.52 -4.72
N ALA A 118 -0.44 17.58 -4.01
CA ALA A 118 -1.70 16.98 -4.45
C ALA A 118 -2.85 17.97 -4.38
N GLY A 119 -2.82 18.86 -3.40
CA GLY A 119 -3.85 19.86 -3.24
C GLY A 119 -3.67 21.07 -4.13
N GLY A 120 -2.49 21.24 -4.65
CA GLY A 120 -2.20 22.35 -5.53
C GLY A 120 -2.47 21.98 -6.96
#